data_f71e9a37c9e159d1d78861155636470e
#
_entry.id   f71e9a37c9e159d1d78861155636470e
#
_cell.length_a   1.000
_cell.length_b   1.000
_cell.length_c   1.000
_cell.angle_alpha   90.00
_cell.angle_beta   90.00
_cell.angle_gamma   90.00
#
_symmetry.space_group_name_H-M   'P 1'
#
loop_
_entity.id
_entity.type
_entity.pdbx_description
1 polymer ?
#
loop_
_entity_poly.entity_id
_entity_poly.type
_entity_poly.pdbx_seq_one_letter_code
_entity_poly.pdbx_strand_id
1 'polypeptide(L)'
;SKYITQELFLNNIQITEEHIKSFYNSKEFTDLYESSEIPIHTLPISYKIDEKKIISDPVGLTAQMLTVKWHVISISKNQLKEINELLDASDLHMKQCVLAPYASSLAAINEMESSLGVICLDLNYYKTEVTIIIDDQLVFFDSSDIGLKYVNRDLQSILDISEEDSNSLRLKWFSDSGSKSLDETQTRIKDIIACRMEEIIELAFSKLKISKYYDLANSHI
;
A
#
# COMPACT_ATOMS: atom_id res chain seq x y z
N SER A 1 -0.95 -8.84 1.99
CA SER A 1 -2.35 -8.40 2.14
C SER A 1 -3.31 -9.42 1.55
N LYS A 2 -4.54 -9.46 2.02
CA LYS A 2 -5.61 -10.34 1.51
C LYS A 2 -6.97 -9.65 1.54
N TYR A 3 -7.90 -10.18 0.74
CA TYR A 3 -9.29 -9.74 0.73
C TYR A 3 -10.19 -10.82 1.32
N ILE A 4 -11.15 -10.40 2.16
CA ILE A 4 -12.15 -11.26 2.78
C ILE A 4 -13.52 -10.71 2.44
N THR A 5 -14.46 -11.58 2.08
CA THR A 5 -15.86 -11.22 1.87
C THR A 5 -16.70 -11.91 2.91
N GLN A 6 -17.57 -11.17 3.58
CA GLN A 6 -18.46 -11.67 4.62
C GLN A 6 -19.90 -11.24 4.37
N GLU A 7 -20.83 -12.06 4.81
CA GLU A 7 -22.26 -11.85 4.63
C GLU A 7 -22.97 -11.91 5.98
N LEU A 8 -23.94 -11.00 6.15
CA LEU A 8 -24.79 -10.93 7.32
C LEU A 8 -26.27 -10.88 6.87
N PHE A 9 -27.07 -11.86 7.30
CA PHE A 9 -28.50 -11.89 7.04
C PHE A 9 -29.25 -11.05 8.07
N LEU A 10 -30.02 -10.07 7.60
CA LEU A 10 -30.65 -9.04 8.42
C LEU A 10 -32.19 -9.12 8.46
N ASN A 11 -32.81 -9.97 7.62
CA ASN A 11 -34.26 -10.14 7.58
C ASN A 11 -35.07 -8.85 7.44
N ASN A 12 -34.66 -7.94 6.53
CA ASN A 12 -35.31 -6.65 6.28
C ASN A 12 -35.29 -5.68 7.48
N ILE A 13 -34.23 -5.65 8.24
CA ILE A 13 -34.03 -4.64 9.28
C ILE A 13 -33.05 -3.56 8.82
N GLN A 14 -33.10 -2.43 9.52
CA GLN A 14 -32.19 -1.33 9.27
C GLN A 14 -30.76 -1.68 9.71
N ILE A 15 -29.79 -1.40 8.86
CA ILE A 15 -28.37 -1.62 9.15
C ILE A 15 -27.91 -0.58 10.18
N THR A 16 -27.23 -1.06 11.21
CA THR A 16 -26.64 -0.24 12.26
C THR A 16 -25.12 -0.44 12.29
N GLU A 17 -24.40 0.46 12.96
CA GLU A 17 -22.96 0.28 13.21
C GLU A 17 -22.66 -1.03 13.97
N GLU A 18 -23.56 -1.47 14.85
CA GLU A 18 -23.40 -2.72 15.61
C GLU A 18 -23.39 -3.94 14.67
N HIS A 19 -24.20 -3.91 13.61
CA HIS A 19 -24.18 -4.95 12.58
C HIS A 19 -22.83 -5.00 11.88
N ILE A 20 -22.22 -3.85 11.57
CA ILE A 20 -20.89 -3.80 10.97
C ILE A 20 -19.83 -4.28 11.96
N LYS A 21 -19.91 -3.86 13.22
CA LYS A 21 -19.01 -4.32 14.28
C LYS A 21 -19.12 -5.84 14.55
N SER A 22 -20.27 -6.44 14.33
CA SER A 22 -20.46 -7.88 14.52
C SER A 22 -19.61 -8.75 13.58
N PHE A 23 -19.22 -8.24 12.40
CA PHE A 23 -18.32 -8.95 11.50
C PHE A 23 -16.96 -9.26 12.12
N TYR A 24 -16.43 -8.39 13.00
CA TYR A 24 -15.17 -8.61 13.70
C TYR A 24 -15.19 -9.79 14.68
N ASN A 25 -16.38 -10.24 15.08
CA ASN A 25 -16.57 -11.41 15.95
C ASN A 25 -16.80 -12.70 15.14
N SER A 26 -16.73 -12.63 13.84
CA SER A 26 -16.93 -13.80 12.97
C SER A 26 -15.74 -14.77 13.05
N LYS A 27 -16.00 -16.02 12.65
CA LYS A 27 -14.95 -17.05 12.61
C LYS A 27 -13.80 -16.67 11.69
N GLU A 28 -14.10 -16.06 10.55
CA GLU A 28 -13.10 -15.62 9.56
C GLU A 28 -12.09 -14.66 10.17
N PHE A 29 -12.54 -13.73 11.03
CA PHE A 29 -11.64 -12.81 11.74
C PHE A 29 -10.93 -13.48 12.90
N THR A 30 -11.60 -14.34 13.65
CA THR A 30 -10.97 -15.11 14.75
C THR A 30 -9.83 -15.96 14.22
N ASP A 31 -10.04 -16.68 13.11
CA ASP A 31 -9.01 -17.50 12.46
C ASP A 31 -7.78 -16.66 12.00
N LEU A 32 -8.00 -15.37 11.65
CA LEU A 32 -6.89 -14.47 11.32
C LEU A 32 -5.95 -14.23 12.52
N TYR A 33 -6.53 -14.01 13.69
CA TYR A 33 -5.74 -13.77 14.91
C TYR A 33 -5.08 -15.05 15.45
N GLU A 34 -5.62 -16.20 15.13
CA GLU A 34 -5.03 -17.50 15.49
C GLU A 34 -3.89 -17.93 14.56
N SER A 35 -3.80 -17.34 13.36
CA SER A 35 -2.75 -17.62 12.38
C SER A 35 -1.37 -17.16 12.86
N SER A 36 -0.31 -17.50 12.11
CA SER A 36 1.06 -16.97 12.32
C SER A 36 1.20 -15.48 12.00
N GLU A 37 0.15 -14.89 11.41
CA GLU A 37 0.07 -13.47 11.06
C GLU A 37 -0.99 -12.77 11.91
N ILE A 38 -0.72 -11.51 12.27
CA ILE A 38 -1.67 -10.64 12.99
C ILE A 38 -2.12 -9.53 12.07
N PRO A 39 -3.44 -9.29 11.92
CA PRO A 39 -3.96 -8.12 11.21
C PRO A 39 -3.52 -6.82 11.90
N ILE A 40 -2.92 -5.92 11.13
CA ILE A 40 -2.61 -4.54 11.57
C ILE A 40 -3.61 -3.54 11.00
N HIS A 41 -4.20 -3.85 9.84
CA HIS A 41 -5.30 -3.09 9.25
C HIS A 41 -6.39 -4.04 8.77
N THR A 42 -7.63 -3.68 9.07
CA THR A 42 -8.84 -4.35 8.58
C THR A 42 -9.79 -3.26 8.09
N LEU A 43 -9.78 -3.05 6.78
CA LEU A 43 -10.43 -1.92 6.14
C LEU A 43 -11.64 -2.40 5.31
N PRO A 44 -12.85 -1.91 5.56
CA PRO A 44 -13.99 -2.20 4.70
C PRO A 44 -13.84 -1.41 3.39
N ILE A 45 -13.74 -2.08 2.26
CA ILE A 45 -13.52 -1.43 0.95
C ILE A 45 -14.77 -1.37 0.08
N SER A 46 -15.80 -2.12 0.40
CA SER A 46 -17.11 -2.01 -0.23
C SER A 46 -18.18 -2.73 0.56
N TYR A 47 -19.37 -2.18 0.52
CA TYR A 47 -20.59 -2.79 1.03
C TYR A 47 -21.54 -3.10 -0.10
N LYS A 48 -22.23 -4.23 -0.03
CA LYS A 48 -23.22 -4.64 -1.03
C LYS A 48 -24.52 -5.04 -0.32
N ILE A 49 -25.62 -4.45 -0.77
CA ILE A 49 -26.96 -4.73 -0.23
C ILE A 49 -27.71 -5.63 -1.20
N ASP A 50 -28.25 -6.73 -0.69
CA ASP A 50 -29.11 -7.69 -1.41
C ASP A 50 -28.51 -8.11 -2.77
N GLU A 51 -27.18 -8.31 -2.77
CA GLU A 51 -26.37 -8.68 -3.95
C GLU A 51 -26.40 -7.69 -5.13
N LYS A 52 -27.13 -6.60 -5.04
CA LYS A 52 -27.42 -5.72 -6.19
C LYS A 52 -26.74 -4.36 -6.15
N LYS A 53 -26.61 -3.76 -4.97
CA LYS A 53 -26.15 -2.37 -4.84
C LYS A 53 -24.85 -2.29 -4.06
N ILE A 54 -23.80 -1.74 -4.69
CA ILE A 54 -22.55 -1.36 -4.01
C ILE A 54 -22.71 0.06 -3.49
N ILE A 55 -22.34 0.29 -2.23
CA ILE A 55 -22.45 1.57 -1.53
C ILE A 55 -21.23 1.82 -0.66
N SER A 56 -20.95 3.08 -0.39
CA SER A 56 -19.86 3.51 0.50
C SER A 56 -20.25 3.41 1.98
N ASP A 57 -21.48 3.78 2.33
CA ASP A 57 -21.99 3.71 3.70
C ASP A 57 -23.35 3.00 3.73
N PRO A 58 -23.48 1.83 4.39
CA PRO A 58 -24.71 1.07 4.50
C PRO A 58 -25.58 1.48 5.69
N VAL A 59 -25.07 2.26 6.65
CA VAL A 59 -25.78 2.57 7.89
C VAL A 59 -27.07 3.34 7.59
N GLY A 60 -28.16 2.92 8.24
CA GLY A 60 -29.48 3.52 8.05
C GLY A 60 -30.30 2.92 6.90
N LEU A 61 -29.73 2.12 6.01
CA LEU A 61 -30.44 1.44 4.94
C LEU A 61 -31.07 0.12 5.42
N THR A 62 -32.15 -0.31 4.80
CA THR A 62 -32.81 -1.58 5.09
C THR A 62 -32.35 -2.65 4.11
N ALA A 63 -32.01 -3.84 4.60
CA ALA A 63 -31.53 -4.94 3.79
C ALA A 63 -32.01 -6.30 4.31
N GLN A 64 -32.11 -7.27 3.40
CA GLN A 64 -32.19 -8.69 3.75
C GLN A 64 -30.80 -9.25 4.04
N MET A 65 -29.81 -8.82 3.27
CA MET A 65 -28.42 -9.28 3.37
C MET A 65 -27.46 -8.13 3.17
N LEU A 66 -26.48 -8.03 4.06
CA LEU A 66 -25.34 -7.12 3.93
C LEU A 66 -24.07 -7.94 3.65
N THR A 67 -23.43 -7.67 2.53
CA THR A 67 -22.11 -8.23 2.19
C THR A 67 -21.07 -7.15 2.36
N VAL A 68 -20.01 -7.44 3.08
CA VAL A 68 -18.88 -6.55 3.28
C VAL A 68 -17.62 -7.17 2.69
N LYS A 69 -16.88 -6.41 1.90
CA LYS A 69 -15.58 -6.78 1.42
C LYS A 69 -14.51 -6.04 2.21
N TRP A 70 -13.62 -6.79 2.82
CA TRP A 70 -12.51 -6.29 3.64
C TRP A 70 -11.18 -6.39 2.92
N HIS A 71 -10.32 -5.40 3.10
CA HIS A 71 -8.90 -5.48 2.81
C HIS A 71 -8.16 -5.65 4.15
N VAL A 72 -7.50 -6.80 4.29
CA VAL A 72 -6.78 -7.14 5.52
C VAL A 72 -5.28 -7.13 5.24
N ILE A 73 -4.54 -6.36 6.02
CA ILE A 73 -3.09 -6.28 6.00
C ILE A 73 -2.58 -6.86 7.30
N SER A 74 -1.69 -7.83 7.19
CA SER A 74 -1.16 -8.57 8.34
C SER A 74 0.36 -8.47 8.40
N ILE A 75 0.89 -8.63 9.61
CA ILE A 75 2.32 -8.76 9.91
C ILE A 75 2.55 -10.11 10.59
N SER A 76 3.74 -10.69 10.43
CA SER A 76 4.14 -11.89 11.16
C SER A 76 4.15 -11.64 12.67
N LYS A 77 3.60 -12.58 13.46
CA LYS A 77 3.66 -12.54 14.93
C LYS A 77 5.08 -12.44 15.45
N ASN A 78 6.04 -13.12 14.82
CA ASN A 78 7.43 -13.08 15.23
C ASN A 78 8.04 -11.70 15.02
N GLN A 79 7.80 -11.07 13.84
CA GLN A 79 8.29 -9.71 13.58
C GLN A 79 7.68 -8.69 14.56
N LEU A 80 6.37 -8.80 14.82
CA LEU A 80 5.73 -7.92 15.79
C LEU A 80 6.27 -8.10 17.20
N LYS A 81 6.57 -9.34 17.59
CA LYS A 81 7.17 -9.67 18.88
C LYS A 81 8.61 -9.09 18.99
N GLU A 82 9.44 -9.26 17.97
CA GLU A 82 10.79 -8.69 17.92
C GLU A 82 10.78 -7.16 18.06
N ILE A 83 9.86 -6.48 17.37
CA ILE A 83 9.68 -5.03 17.46
C ILE A 83 9.28 -4.64 18.90
N ASN A 84 8.31 -5.34 19.50
CA ASN A 84 7.88 -5.07 20.89
C ASN A 84 9.02 -5.27 21.89
N GLU A 85 9.80 -6.36 21.77
CA GLU A 85 10.95 -6.62 22.64
C GLU A 85 12.00 -5.51 22.57
N LEU A 86 12.27 -4.96 21.36
CA LEU A 86 13.18 -3.82 21.19
C LEU A 86 12.66 -2.54 21.84
N LEU A 87 11.35 -2.28 21.71
CA LEU A 87 10.72 -1.11 22.31
C LEU A 87 10.71 -1.23 23.86
N ASP A 88 10.33 -2.38 24.39
CA ASP A 88 10.31 -2.63 25.83
C ASP A 88 11.70 -2.50 26.46
N ALA A 89 12.76 -2.96 25.75
CA ALA A 89 14.15 -2.77 26.19
C ALA A 89 14.58 -1.28 26.25
N SER A 90 13.81 -0.39 25.63
CA SER A 90 14.02 1.07 25.62
C SER A 90 12.99 1.82 26.47
N ASP A 91 12.24 1.13 27.34
CA ASP A 91 11.13 1.67 28.13
C ASP A 91 10.04 2.35 27.29
N LEU A 92 9.85 1.87 26.05
CA LEU A 92 8.82 2.34 25.13
C LEU A 92 7.74 1.26 24.92
N HIS A 93 6.50 1.67 24.73
CA HIS A 93 5.41 0.76 24.45
C HIS A 93 4.77 1.08 23.10
N MET A 94 4.56 0.06 22.28
CA MET A 94 3.87 0.21 21.02
C MET A 94 2.40 0.52 21.24
N LYS A 95 1.96 1.68 20.77
CA LYS A 95 0.54 2.06 20.80
C LYS A 95 -0.22 1.46 19.62
N GLN A 96 0.38 1.48 18.45
CA GLN A 96 -0.23 1.02 17.19
C GLN A 96 0.84 0.66 16.17
N CYS A 97 0.56 -0.34 15.34
CA CYS A 97 1.34 -0.67 14.16
C CYS A 97 0.58 -0.21 12.90
N VAL A 98 1.24 0.56 12.05
CA VAL A 98 0.65 1.11 10.82
C VAL A 98 1.52 0.72 9.63
N LEU A 99 0.90 0.36 8.51
CA LEU A 99 1.61 0.12 7.26
C LEU A 99 2.24 1.43 6.76
N ALA A 100 3.57 1.47 6.64
CA ALA A 100 4.30 2.69 6.29
C ALA A 100 3.86 3.29 4.94
N PRO A 101 3.73 2.53 3.82
CA PRO A 101 3.25 3.10 2.55
C PRO A 101 1.84 3.68 2.63
N TYR A 102 0.97 3.14 3.49
CA TYR A 102 -0.35 3.73 3.69
C TYR A 102 -0.26 5.08 4.40
N ALA A 103 0.54 5.17 5.46
CA ALA A 103 0.75 6.43 6.17
C ALA A 103 1.42 7.49 5.27
N SER A 104 2.44 7.11 4.48
CA SER A 104 3.11 7.98 3.52
C SER A 104 2.14 8.49 2.45
N SER A 105 1.29 7.62 1.92
CA SER A 105 0.28 8.00 0.92
C SER A 105 -0.70 9.02 1.47
N LEU A 106 -1.28 8.77 2.65
CA LEU A 106 -2.20 9.73 3.29
C LEU A 106 -1.57 11.09 3.61
N ALA A 107 -0.26 11.12 3.87
CA ALA A 107 0.45 12.37 4.10
C ALA A 107 0.76 13.15 2.80
N ALA A 108 0.81 12.47 1.66
CA ALA A 108 1.19 13.05 0.37
C ALA A 108 0.00 13.54 -0.46
N ILE A 109 -1.20 12.98 -0.25
CA ILE A 109 -2.40 13.27 -1.04
C ILE A 109 -3.29 14.32 -0.37
N ASN A 110 -4.08 15.01 -1.17
CA ASN A 110 -5.14 15.91 -0.68
C ASN A 110 -6.53 15.25 -0.77
N GLU A 111 -7.54 15.89 -0.18
CA GLU A 111 -8.93 15.37 -0.14
C GLU A 111 -9.52 15.11 -1.53
N MET A 112 -9.20 15.96 -2.52
CA MET A 112 -9.70 15.80 -3.88
C MET A 112 -9.07 14.57 -4.57
N GLU A 113 -7.76 14.39 -4.44
CA GLU A 113 -7.04 13.22 -4.96
C GLU A 113 -7.54 11.93 -4.32
N SER A 114 -7.77 11.95 -3.00
CA SER A 114 -8.34 10.82 -2.28
C SER A 114 -9.72 10.43 -2.82
N SER A 115 -10.61 11.40 -3.02
CA SER A 115 -11.97 11.15 -3.51
C SER A 115 -12.00 10.62 -4.95
N LEU A 116 -11.08 11.09 -5.80
CA LEU A 116 -10.98 10.63 -7.19
C LEU A 116 -10.31 9.26 -7.32
N GLY A 117 -9.56 8.86 -6.32
CA GLY A 117 -8.71 7.68 -6.34
C GLY A 117 -7.32 7.98 -6.87
N VAL A 118 -6.31 7.58 -6.12
CA VAL A 118 -4.91 7.87 -6.42
C VAL A 118 -4.04 6.62 -6.28
N ILE A 119 -3.06 6.50 -7.18
CA ILE A 119 -2.01 5.50 -7.11
C ILE A 119 -0.77 6.17 -6.51
N CYS A 120 -0.27 5.66 -5.40
CA CYS A 120 0.96 6.12 -4.78
C CYS A 120 2.05 5.06 -4.91
N LEU A 121 3.24 5.51 -5.29
CA LEU A 121 4.46 4.70 -5.34
C LEU A 121 5.39 5.15 -4.22
N ASP A 122 5.76 4.22 -3.34
CA ASP A 122 6.78 4.42 -2.31
C ASP A 122 8.08 3.73 -2.76
N LEU A 123 9.05 4.54 -3.21
CA LEU A 123 10.32 4.09 -3.77
C LEU A 123 11.40 4.07 -2.67
N ASN A 124 11.50 2.95 -1.99
CA ASN A 124 12.49 2.76 -0.93
C ASN A 124 13.81 2.17 -1.47
N TYR A 125 14.83 2.13 -0.62
CA TYR A 125 16.14 1.62 -1.01
C TYR A 125 16.13 0.12 -1.37
N TYR A 126 15.39 -0.69 -0.60
CA TYR A 126 15.34 -2.14 -0.80
C TYR A 126 14.12 -2.62 -1.57
N LYS A 127 13.03 -1.89 -1.54
CA LYS A 127 11.74 -2.30 -2.11
C LYS A 127 10.97 -1.12 -2.69
N THR A 128 10.05 -1.44 -3.58
CA THR A 128 9.06 -0.51 -4.11
C THR A 128 7.68 -1.00 -3.71
N GLU A 129 6.90 -0.12 -3.13
CA GLU A 129 5.57 -0.40 -2.63
C GLU A 129 4.54 0.44 -3.37
N VAL A 130 3.38 -0.15 -3.63
CA VAL A 130 2.31 0.48 -4.38
C VAL A 130 1.04 0.42 -3.57
N THR A 131 0.39 1.56 -3.45
CA THR A 131 -0.94 1.68 -2.82
C THR A 131 -1.93 2.30 -3.78
N ILE A 132 -3.21 1.94 -3.64
CA ILE A 132 -4.33 2.69 -4.22
C ILE A 132 -5.19 3.16 -3.06
N ILE A 133 -5.41 4.48 -2.99
CA ILE A 133 -6.28 5.13 -2.02
C ILE A 133 -7.52 5.64 -2.75
N ILE A 134 -8.70 5.35 -2.23
CA ILE A 134 -9.99 5.88 -2.70
C ILE A 134 -10.81 6.23 -1.46
N ASP A 135 -11.33 7.46 -1.37
CA ASP A 135 -12.10 7.95 -0.22
C ASP A 135 -11.38 7.71 1.12
N ASP A 136 -10.08 8.06 1.19
CA ASP A 136 -9.18 7.85 2.33
C ASP A 136 -8.97 6.38 2.74
N GLN A 137 -9.45 5.44 1.93
CA GLN A 137 -9.32 4.02 2.21
C GLN A 137 -8.26 3.35 1.33
N LEU A 138 -7.41 2.55 1.94
CA LEU A 138 -6.44 1.72 1.23
C LEU A 138 -7.15 0.51 0.60
N VAL A 139 -7.46 0.61 -0.68
CA VAL A 139 -8.17 -0.44 -1.43
C VAL A 139 -7.24 -1.47 -2.08
N PHE A 140 -5.97 -1.11 -2.26
CA PHE A 140 -4.95 -2.01 -2.80
C PHE A 140 -3.57 -1.70 -2.19
N PHE A 141 -2.80 -2.75 -1.94
CA PHE A 141 -1.41 -2.69 -1.52
C PHE A 141 -0.65 -3.89 -2.08
N ASP A 142 0.51 -3.61 -2.67
CA ASP A 142 1.49 -4.62 -3.04
C ASP A 142 2.92 -4.10 -2.85
N SER A 143 3.87 -5.02 -2.71
CA SER A 143 5.28 -4.73 -2.49
C SER A 143 6.15 -5.59 -3.41
N SER A 144 7.24 -5.00 -3.89
CA SER A 144 8.26 -5.66 -4.70
C SER A 144 9.63 -5.46 -4.03
N ASP A 145 10.44 -6.53 -3.95
CA ASP A 145 11.78 -6.48 -3.35
C ASP A 145 12.83 -5.84 -4.27
N ILE A 146 12.37 -4.97 -5.16
CA ILE A 146 13.22 -4.19 -6.06
C ILE A 146 13.08 -2.72 -5.68
N GLY A 147 14.19 -2.09 -5.30
CA GLY A 147 14.25 -0.69 -4.90
C GLY A 147 15.49 0.01 -5.44
N LEU A 148 15.74 1.23 -4.95
CA LEU A 148 16.84 2.10 -5.42
C LEU A 148 18.24 1.50 -5.24
N LYS A 149 18.39 0.45 -4.44
CA LYS A 149 19.63 -0.34 -4.34
C LYS A 149 20.08 -0.88 -5.71
N TYR A 150 19.15 -1.24 -6.58
CA TYR A 150 19.47 -1.75 -7.91
C TYR A 150 20.03 -0.65 -8.83
N VAL A 151 19.58 0.59 -8.68
CA VAL A 151 20.17 1.76 -9.34
C VAL A 151 21.64 1.90 -8.93
N ASN A 152 21.94 1.79 -7.63
CA ASN A 152 23.33 1.85 -7.16
C ASN A 152 24.18 0.72 -7.74
N ARG A 153 23.65 -0.50 -7.78
CA ARG A 153 24.37 -1.66 -8.34
C ARG A 153 24.70 -1.49 -9.82
N ASP A 154 23.78 -0.92 -10.60
CA ASP A 154 24.00 -0.65 -12.01
C ASP A 154 25.06 0.44 -12.20
N LEU A 155 25.00 1.53 -11.41
CA LEU A 155 26.03 2.56 -11.41
C LEU A 155 27.41 1.99 -11.07
N GLN A 156 27.51 1.15 -10.03
CA GLN A 156 28.76 0.49 -9.64
C GLN A 156 29.31 -0.38 -10.78
N SER A 157 28.45 -1.23 -11.33
CA SER A 157 28.88 -2.21 -12.35
C SER A 157 29.25 -1.59 -13.68
N ILE A 158 28.54 -0.54 -14.14
CA ILE A 158 28.73 0.06 -15.47
C ILE A 158 29.82 1.12 -15.44
N LEU A 159 29.98 1.83 -14.33
CA LEU A 159 30.97 2.90 -14.19
C LEU A 159 32.23 2.46 -13.46
N ASP A 160 32.29 1.23 -12.94
CA ASP A 160 33.40 0.67 -12.15
C ASP A 160 33.77 1.57 -10.96
N ILE A 161 32.75 1.95 -10.15
CA ILE A 161 32.89 2.84 -9.01
C ILE A 161 32.49 2.16 -7.69
N SER A 162 32.91 2.75 -6.58
CA SER A 162 32.57 2.24 -5.23
C SER A 162 31.09 2.36 -4.92
N GLU A 163 30.63 1.63 -3.87
CA GLU A 163 29.24 1.76 -3.36
C GLU A 163 28.97 3.17 -2.84
N GLU A 164 29.95 3.80 -2.17
CA GLU A 164 29.84 5.15 -1.63
C GLU A 164 29.69 6.18 -2.76
N ASP A 165 30.49 6.08 -3.81
CA ASP A 165 30.40 6.95 -4.97
C ASP A 165 29.08 6.79 -5.72
N SER A 166 28.63 5.54 -5.92
CA SER A 166 27.33 5.25 -6.58
C SER A 166 26.15 5.85 -5.80
N ASN A 167 26.19 5.75 -4.47
CA ASN A 167 25.16 6.32 -3.59
C ASN A 167 25.15 7.85 -3.68
N SER A 168 26.32 8.46 -3.66
CA SER A 168 26.51 9.91 -3.80
C SER A 168 26.02 10.41 -5.16
N LEU A 169 26.34 9.70 -6.24
CA LEU A 169 25.87 10.03 -7.60
C LEU A 169 24.34 9.94 -7.70
N ARG A 170 23.74 8.87 -7.18
CA ARG A 170 22.28 8.72 -7.19
C ARG A 170 21.60 9.85 -6.42
N LEU A 171 22.06 10.15 -5.19
CA LEU A 171 21.49 11.22 -4.36
C LEU A 171 21.61 12.59 -5.05
N LYS A 172 22.77 12.88 -5.62
CA LYS A 172 23.00 14.11 -6.37
C LYS A 172 22.06 14.20 -7.58
N TRP A 173 21.85 13.10 -8.30
CA TRP A 173 20.97 13.07 -9.47
C TRP A 173 19.52 13.39 -9.11
N PHE A 174 18.97 12.80 -8.04
CA PHE A 174 17.60 13.05 -7.60
C PHE A 174 17.41 14.42 -6.93
N SER A 175 18.48 15.06 -6.43
CA SER A 175 18.41 16.40 -5.83
C SER A 175 18.60 17.53 -6.84
N ASP A 176 19.22 17.25 -8.00
CA ASP A 176 19.52 18.28 -9.01
C ASP A 176 18.37 18.45 -10.01
N SER A 177 17.49 19.42 -9.74
CA SER A 177 16.30 19.73 -10.57
C SER A 177 16.65 20.58 -11.83
N GLY A 178 17.92 20.73 -12.18
CA GLY A 178 18.37 21.74 -13.13
C GLY A 178 18.49 21.24 -14.58
N SER A 179 17.86 21.97 -15.48
CA SER A 179 18.02 21.90 -16.94
C SER A 179 19.38 22.47 -17.41
N LYS A 180 20.48 21.82 -17.05
CA LYS A 180 21.80 22.11 -17.62
C LYS A 180 22.01 21.20 -18.82
N SER A 181 22.72 21.70 -19.84
CA SER A 181 23.24 20.84 -20.89
C SER A 181 24.15 19.79 -20.25
N LEU A 182 23.75 18.51 -20.35
CA LEU A 182 24.51 17.40 -19.79
C LEU A 182 25.74 17.14 -20.66
N ASP A 183 26.87 16.91 -20.03
CA ASP A 183 28.04 16.35 -20.72
C ASP A 183 27.84 14.85 -21.01
N GLU A 184 28.76 14.23 -21.74
CA GLU A 184 28.68 12.83 -22.14
C GLU A 184 28.61 11.88 -20.93
N THR A 185 29.37 12.15 -19.87
CA THR A 185 29.38 11.36 -18.64
C THR A 185 28.06 11.47 -17.89
N GLN A 186 27.53 12.67 -17.78
CA GLN A 186 26.24 12.94 -17.14
C GLN A 186 25.09 12.29 -17.92
N THR A 187 25.15 12.30 -19.26
CA THR A 187 24.18 11.62 -20.12
C THR A 187 24.20 10.12 -19.86
N ARG A 188 25.38 9.50 -19.78
CA ARG A 188 25.52 8.08 -19.46
C ARG A 188 24.95 7.72 -18.10
N ILE A 189 25.22 8.54 -17.08
CA ILE A 189 24.62 8.34 -15.72
C ILE A 189 23.11 8.41 -15.79
N LYS A 190 22.57 9.40 -16.50
CA LYS A 190 21.12 9.55 -16.72
C LYS A 190 20.52 8.28 -17.31
N ASP A 191 21.11 7.77 -18.39
CA ASP A 191 20.58 6.62 -19.10
C ASP A 191 20.57 5.36 -18.22
N ILE A 192 21.61 5.15 -17.40
CA ILE A 192 21.67 4.04 -16.43
C ILE A 192 20.53 4.15 -15.42
N ILE A 193 20.37 5.33 -14.81
CA ILE A 193 19.33 5.56 -13.80
C ILE A 193 17.94 5.41 -14.43
N ALA A 194 17.70 6.03 -15.59
CA ALA A 194 16.41 6.00 -16.27
C ALA A 194 16.00 4.57 -16.63
N CYS A 195 16.89 3.78 -17.21
CA CYS A 195 16.61 2.39 -17.58
C CYS A 195 16.19 1.55 -16.36
N ARG A 196 16.88 1.69 -15.23
CA ARG A 196 16.52 0.97 -14.01
C ARG A 196 15.21 1.47 -13.39
N MET A 197 14.99 2.77 -13.42
CA MET A 197 13.73 3.38 -12.91
C MET A 197 12.53 2.93 -13.75
N GLU A 198 12.65 2.88 -15.06
CA GLU A 198 11.63 2.34 -15.96
C GLU A 198 11.26 0.90 -15.57
N GLU A 199 12.26 0.03 -15.39
CA GLU A 199 12.02 -1.36 -14.98
C GLU A 199 11.30 -1.45 -13.60
N ILE A 200 11.75 -0.67 -12.62
CA ILE A 200 11.12 -0.62 -11.28
C ILE A 200 9.65 -0.21 -11.40
N ILE A 201 9.36 0.83 -12.18
CA ILE A 201 8.01 1.35 -12.40
C ILE A 201 7.15 0.34 -13.16
N GLU A 202 7.67 -0.27 -14.23
CA GLU A 202 6.95 -1.29 -15.00
C GLU A 202 6.58 -2.50 -14.15
N LEU A 203 7.48 -2.97 -13.30
CA LEU A 203 7.22 -4.07 -12.38
C LEU A 203 6.14 -3.72 -11.35
N ALA A 204 6.19 -2.51 -10.78
CA ALA A 204 5.17 -2.02 -9.87
C ALA A 204 3.79 -1.93 -10.56
N PHE A 205 3.74 -1.35 -11.76
CA PHE A 205 2.50 -1.23 -12.54
C PHE A 205 1.98 -2.57 -13.09
N SER A 206 2.84 -3.54 -13.36
CA SER A 206 2.41 -4.86 -13.85
C SER A 206 1.46 -5.54 -12.85
N LYS A 207 1.73 -5.42 -11.57
CA LYS A 207 0.90 -5.94 -10.48
C LYS A 207 -0.38 -5.12 -10.28
N LEU A 208 -0.28 -3.81 -10.44
CA LEU A 208 -1.44 -2.91 -10.39
C LEU A 208 -2.47 -3.23 -11.49
N LYS A 209 -2.04 -3.44 -12.73
CA LYS A 209 -2.92 -3.71 -13.88
C LYS A 209 -3.78 -4.96 -13.70
N ILE A 210 -3.34 -5.91 -12.90
CA ILE A 210 -4.11 -7.12 -12.55
C ILE A 210 -5.19 -6.79 -11.49
N SER A 211 -5.03 -5.69 -10.77
CA SER A 211 -5.99 -5.25 -9.76
C SER A 211 -7.23 -4.62 -10.42
N LYS A 212 -8.41 -5.05 -9.98
CA LYS A 212 -9.68 -4.43 -10.41
C LYS A 212 -9.83 -2.96 -9.99
N TYR A 213 -8.98 -2.47 -9.11
CA TYR A 213 -9.00 -1.08 -8.64
C TYR A 213 -8.16 -0.14 -9.52
N TYR A 214 -7.34 -0.70 -10.42
CA TYR A 214 -6.52 0.08 -11.34
C TYR A 214 -7.36 1.00 -12.22
N ASP A 215 -8.43 0.47 -12.83
CA ASP A 215 -9.30 1.26 -13.71
C ASP A 215 -10.05 2.37 -12.96
N LEU A 216 -10.39 2.13 -11.68
CA LEU A 216 -11.05 3.14 -10.85
C LEU A 216 -10.14 4.33 -10.54
N ALA A 217 -8.88 4.07 -10.19
CA ALA A 217 -7.90 5.12 -9.94
C ALA A 217 -7.38 5.78 -11.23
N ASN A 218 -7.34 5.05 -12.35
CA ASN A 218 -6.81 5.53 -13.63
C ASN A 218 -7.84 6.32 -14.48
N SER A 219 -9.12 6.24 -14.15
CA SER A 219 -10.17 6.97 -14.87
C SER A 219 -10.15 8.49 -14.62
N HIS A 220 -9.28 8.96 -13.72
CA HIS A 220 -9.18 10.35 -13.28
C HIS A 220 -7.78 10.97 -13.45
N ILE A 221 -6.88 10.31 -14.22
CA ILE A 221 -5.57 10.85 -14.58
C ILE A 221 -5.67 11.72 -15.82
#